data_fe70a813575e96154a714f8bcda9df62
#
_entry.id   fe70a813575e96154a714f8bcda9df62
#
_cell.length_a   1.000
_cell.length_b   1.000
_cell.length_c   1.000
_cell.angle_alpha   90.00
_cell.angle_beta   90.00
_cell.angle_gamma   90.00
#
_symmetry.space_group_name_H-M   'P 1'
#
loop_
_entity.id
_entity.type
_entity.pdbx_description
1 polymer ?
#
loop_
_entity_poly.entity_id
_entity_poly.type
_entity_poly.pdbx_seq_one_letter_code
_entity_poly.pdbx_strand_id
1 'polypeptide(L)'
;MERARPKPLGHERKTWDRDRAATSRPRSSDGVAAASIQCTQTGPRIARARGVLLGGLALTGAVLLTGCDSAVGIPDDSAPRVTARDTTPPPTVPITVPPGTSALPPVPADAPPVGAVPGLPAAAAAVQRWATDLASDTVAESQAKCWTIAPRNVADMYENQQAILTALAQPGTSTQDMAVWKSRTTTVAVDRAAVDSGYACPRVAVAGADIEYNDADARHTVRRYLARLVGAPLDPADKEGAYPLICKASPATWDPTGTGRPVPAPLADNQGMLTGTTKFADQEIRSEQLRTNYLAVLVPVTDSSGVTQTRTFTLLSGPDGYCIGDVSP
;
A
#
# COMPACT_ATOMS: atom_id res chain seq x y z
N MET A 1 -54.74 -34.11 45.17
CA MET A 1 -54.27 -33.35 44.03
C MET A 1 -52.81 -33.76 43.75
N GLU A 2 -52.71 -34.73 42.87
CA GLU A 2 -51.47 -35.46 42.58
C GLU A 2 -50.79 -34.79 41.36
N ARG A 3 -49.53 -34.29 41.51
CA ARG A 3 -48.76 -33.67 40.44
C ARG A 3 -48.03 -34.74 39.65
N ALA A 4 -48.41 -34.97 38.41
CA ALA A 4 -47.74 -35.86 37.48
C ALA A 4 -46.32 -35.30 37.09
N ARG A 5 -45.32 -36.17 37.19
CA ARG A 5 -43.95 -35.91 36.68
C ARG A 5 -43.87 -36.18 35.17
N PRO A 6 -43.18 -35.35 34.38
CA PRO A 6 -42.91 -35.67 32.99
C PRO A 6 -41.76 -36.70 32.87
N LYS A 7 -41.88 -37.61 31.89
CA LYS A 7 -40.88 -38.62 31.50
C LYS A 7 -39.75 -37.99 30.71
N PRO A 8 -38.49 -38.51 30.82
CA PRO A 8 -37.37 -38.06 29.98
C PRO A 8 -37.46 -38.69 28.59
N LEU A 9 -37.24 -37.83 27.55
CA LEU A 9 -37.09 -38.23 26.17
C LEU A 9 -35.70 -38.83 25.94
N GLY A 10 -35.67 -40.03 25.37
CA GLY A 10 -34.45 -40.77 25.07
C GLY A 10 -33.67 -40.14 23.90
N HIS A 11 -32.37 -39.98 24.06
CA HIS A 11 -31.44 -39.65 23.01
C HIS A 11 -31.12 -40.88 22.17
N GLU A 12 -31.61 -40.92 20.99
CA GLU A 12 -31.25 -41.88 19.94
C GLU A 12 -29.91 -41.42 19.29
N ARG A 13 -28.81 -42.12 19.59
CA ARG A 13 -27.53 -41.96 18.91
C ARG A 13 -27.59 -42.71 17.58
N LYS A 14 -27.65 -42.02 16.46
CA LYS A 14 -27.37 -42.60 15.18
C LYS A 14 -25.87 -42.76 15.01
N THR A 15 -25.44 -44.02 15.06
CA THR A 15 -24.11 -44.47 14.63
C THR A 15 -24.09 -44.49 13.11
N TRP A 16 -23.18 -43.73 12.52
CA TRP A 16 -22.86 -43.82 11.10
C TRP A 16 -21.82 -44.90 10.89
N ASP A 17 -22.25 -46.01 10.28
CA ASP A 17 -21.38 -47.08 9.80
C ASP A 17 -20.52 -46.55 8.63
N ARG A 18 -19.21 -46.80 8.74
CA ARG A 18 -18.23 -46.59 7.68
C ARG A 18 -18.19 -47.84 6.84
N ASP A 19 -18.89 -47.83 5.72
CA ASP A 19 -18.66 -48.83 4.67
C ASP A 19 -17.41 -48.47 3.86
N ARG A 20 -16.40 -49.30 4.00
CA ARG A 20 -15.22 -49.40 3.13
C ARG A 20 -15.64 -50.06 1.83
N ALA A 21 -15.68 -49.32 0.75
CA ALA A 21 -15.64 -49.89 -0.58
C ALA A 21 -14.21 -49.76 -1.14
N ALA A 22 -13.52 -50.87 -1.13
CA ALA A 22 -12.30 -51.08 -1.91
C ALA A 22 -12.69 -51.34 -3.37
N THR A 23 -12.22 -50.49 -4.28
CA THR A 23 -12.26 -50.80 -5.72
C THR A 23 -10.88 -50.60 -6.32
N SER A 24 -10.39 -51.71 -6.77
CA SER A 24 -9.23 -52.10 -7.56
C SER A 24 -8.84 -51.13 -8.67
N ARG A 25 -7.50 -50.89 -8.75
CA ARG A 25 -6.78 -50.34 -9.91
C ARG A 25 -6.79 -51.32 -11.10
N PRO A 26 -6.85 -50.84 -12.33
CA PRO A 26 -6.19 -51.51 -13.45
C PRO A 26 -4.81 -50.87 -13.69
N ARG A 27 -3.80 -51.76 -13.75
CA ARG A 27 -2.49 -51.50 -14.39
C ARG A 27 -2.72 -51.38 -15.89
N SER A 28 -2.24 -50.31 -16.50
CA SER A 28 -1.88 -50.25 -17.89
C SER A 28 -0.44 -49.78 -18.00
N SER A 29 0.38 -50.70 -18.38
CA SER A 29 1.73 -50.54 -18.90
C SER A 29 1.62 -50.14 -20.36
N ASP A 30 2.06 -48.95 -20.73
CA ASP A 30 2.55 -48.70 -22.08
C ASP A 30 3.69 -47.68 -21.99
N GLY A 31 4.86 -48.16 -22.45
CA GLY A 31 6.09 -47.42 -22.52
C GLY A 31 6.05 -46.39 -23.65
N VAL A 32 6.50 -45.22 -23.36
CA VAL A 32 6.92 -44.23 -24.36
C VAL A 32 8.34 -43.81 -24.04
N ALA A 33 9.21 -44.00 -25.02
CA ALA A 33 10.64 -43.81 -25.00
C ALA A 33 11.04 -42.37 -24.63
N ALA A 34 12.00 -42.27 -23.70
CA ALA A 34 12.72 -41.04 -23.43
C ALA A 34 13.66 -40.70 -24.58
N ALA A 35 13.35 -39.68 -25.35
CA ALA A 35 14.27 -39.07 -26.29
C ALA A 35 15.19 -38.10 -25.53
N SER A 36 16.41 -38.54 -25.27
CA SER A 36 17.50 -37.72 -24.78
C SER A 36 17.97 -36.75 -25.85
N ILE A 37 17.67 -35.49 -25.72
CA ILE A 37 18.27 -34.42 -26.53
C ILE A 37 19.59 -34.03 -25.85
N GLN A 38 20.71 -34.54 -26.41
CA GLN A 38 22.05 -34.07 -26.07
C GLN A 38 22.28 -32.73 -26.78
N CYS A 39 22.31 -31.64 -26.04
CA CYS A 39 22.85 -30.37 -26.52
C CYS A 39 24.37 -30.43 -26.49
N THR A 40 24.97 -30.55 -27.65
CA THR A 40 26.39 -30.37 -27.90
C THR A 40 26.76 -28.92 -27.74
N GLN A 41 27.53 -28.61 -26.68
CA GLN A 41 28.18 -27.31 -26.50
C GLN A 41 29.38 -27.19 -27.45
N THR A 42 29.23 -26.37 -28.47
CA THR A 42 30.35 -25.93 -29.30
C THR A 42 30.71 -24.50 -28.88
N GLY A 43 31.72 -24.38 -28.01
CA GLY A 43 32.26 -23.06 -27.62
C GLY A 43 33.34 -22.61 -28.60
N PRO A 44 33.36 -21.35 -29.03
CA PRO A 44 34.52 -20.79 -29.71
C PRO A 44 35.59 -20.35 -28.69
N ARG A 45 36.78 -20.92 -28.86
CA ARG A 45 38.03 -20.47 -28.23
C ARG A 45 38.39 -19.11 -28.79
N ILE A 46 38.39 -18.05 -27.98
CA ILE A 46 39.01 -16.78 -28.35
C ILE A 46 40.40 -16.70 -27.72
N ALA A 47 41.36 -16.51 -28.60
CA ALA A 47 42.79 -16.43 -28.33
C ALA A 47 43.16 -15.16 -27.55
N ARG A 48 44.07 -15.32 -26.61
CA ARG A 48 44.76 -14.23 -25.92
C ARG A 48 45.68 -13.48 -26.91
N ALA A 49 45.40 -12.19 -27.12
CA ALA A 49 46.43 -11.28 -27.69
C ALA A 49 46.96 -10.39 -26.55
N ARG A 50 48.24 -10.54 -26.26
CA ARG A 50 49.01 -9.61 -25.47
C ARG A 50 49.39 -8.43 -26.39
N GLY A 51 48.99 -7.20 -25.99
CA GLY A 51 49.45 -5.96 -26.61
C GLY A 51 49.87 -4.99 -25.52
N VAL A 52 51.18 -4.88 -25.34
CA VAL A 52 51.87 -3.81 -24.62
C VAL A 52 52.00 -2.65 -25.58
N LEU A 53 51.63 -1.42 -25.19
CA LEU A 53 52.28 -0.17 -25.63
C LEU A 53 51.96 1.00 -24.69
N LEU A 54 53.01 1.56 -24.23
CA LEU A 54 53.34 2.80 -23.55
C LEU A 54 52.87 4.07 -24.28
N GLY A 55 52.67 5.15 -23.51
CA GLY A 55 52.59 6.54 -23.96
C GLY A 55 51.51 7.29 -23.19
N GLY A 56 51.68 8.03 -22.20
CA GLY A 56 52.48 9.20 -21.94
C GLY A 56 51.78 10.48 -22.43
N LEU A 57 51.11 11.24 -21.54
CA LEU A 57 51.18 12.72 -21.54
C LEU A 57 50.36 13.31 -20.37
N ALA A 58 51.09 13.92 -19.47
CA ALA A 58 50.59 14.80 -18.40
C ALA A 58 50.11 16.12 -19.01
N LEU A 59 48.93 16.58 -18.61
CA LEU A 59 48.51 17.98 -18.77
C LEU A 59 47.97 18.47 -17.43
N THR A 60 48.84 19.17 -16.72
CA THR A 60 48.55 20.02 -15.57
C THR A 60 47.75 21.24 -16.03
N GLY A 61 46.49 21.31 -15.62
CA GLY A 61 45.64 22.51 -15.74
C GLY A 61 45.40 23.11 -14.37
N ALA A 62 46.13 24.15 -14.04
CA ALA A 62 45.88 25.00 -12.87
C ALA A 62 44.64 25.84 -13.10
N VAL A 63 43.59 25.68 -12.30
CA VAL A 63 42.45 26.59 -12.25
C VAL A 63 42.60 27.48 -11.04
N LEU A 64 42.76 28.77 -11.31
CA LEU A 64 42.81 29.86 -10.34
C LEU A 64 41.47 30.01 -9.61
N LEU A 65 41.52 29.87 -8.29
CA LEU A 65 40.45 30.26 -7.38
C LEU A 65 40.44 31.77 -7.22
N THR A 66 39.50 32.48 -7.83
CA THR A 66 39.17 33.86 -7.48
C THR A 66 38.16 33.81 -6.35
N GLY A 67 38.63 34.07 -5.14
CA GLY A 67 37.76 34.30 -3.97
C GLY A 67 37.05 35.64 -4.10
N CYS A 68 35.74 35.64 -3.95
CA CYS A 68 34.94 36.82 -3.62
C CYS A 68 34.73 36.83 -2.13
N ASP A 69 35.52 37.69 -1.47
CA ASP A 69 35.37 38.05 -0.05
C ASP A 69 34.23 39.05 0.04
N SER A 70 33.07 38.61 0.56
CA SER A 70 31.96 39.49 0.91
C SER A 70 31.99 39.75 2.41
N ALA A 71 32.64 40.83 2.79
CA ALA A 71 32.56 41.38 4.12
C ALA A 71 31.14 41.90 4.39
N VAL A 72 30.36 41.18 5.17
CA VAL A 72 29.09 41.67 5.74
C VAL A 72 29.43 42.39 7.06
N GLY A 73 29.41 43.72 7.02
CA GLY A 73 29.55 44.55 8.20
C GLY A 73 28.31 44.43 9.08
N ILE A 74 28.53 44.17 10.36
CA ILE A 74 27.51 44.22 11.41
C ILE A 74 27.28 45.70 11.76
N PRO A 75 26.06 46.25 11.67
CA PRO A 75 25.77 47.56 12.22
C PRO A 75 25.67 47.50 13.75
N ASP A 76 26.39 48.36 14.43
CA ASP A 76 26.26 48.62 15.85
C ASP A 76 24.86 49.16 16.16
N ASP A 77 24.11 48.44 16.94
CA ASP A 77 22.81 48.85 17.47
C ASP A 77 23.01 49.75 18.70
N SER A 78 23.00 51.05 18.46
CA SER A 78 22.84 52.05 19.49
C SER A 78 21.36 52.12 19.84
N ALA A 79 20.99 51.64 21.03
CA ALA A 79 19.63 51.63 21.54
C ALA A 79 19.04 53.05 21.65
N PRO A 80 17.86 53.34 21.07
CA PRO A 80 17.13 54.57 21.31
C PRO A 80 16.36 54.49 22.63
N ARG A 81 16.52 55.51 23.42
CA ARG A 81 15.83 55.81 24.67
C ARG A 81 14.31 55.85 24.45
N VAL A 82 13.58 55.01 25.17
CA VAL A 82 12.11 54.97 25.14
C VAL A 82 11.59 56.14 25.93
N THR A 83 11.01 57.12 25.23
CA THR A 83 10.14 58.13 25.79
C THR A 83 8.71 57.55 25.88
N ALA A 84 8.14 57.54 27.06
CA ALA A 84 6.75 57.13 27.28
C ALA A 84 5.79 57.97 26.45
N ARG A 85 4.97 57.34 25.63
CA ARG A 85 3.89 57.96 24.89
C ARG A 85 2.61 57.15 25.04
N ASP A 86 1.60 57.87 25.44
CA ASP A 86 0.16 57.62 25.41
C ASP A 86 -0.36 56.26 24.94
N THR A 87 -1.10 55.66 25.84
CA THR A 87 -1.87 54.43 25.65
C THR A 87 -3.12 54.72 24.82
N THR A 88 -3.02 54.57 23.50
CA THR A 88 -4.21 54.41 22.65
C THR A 88 -4.44 52.89 22.47
N PRO A 89 -5.66 52.38 22.74
CA PRO A 89 -5.93 50.95 22.53
C PRO A 89 -5.75 50.60 21.06
N PRO A 90 -5.09 49.46 20.77
CA PRO A 90 -4.89 49.01 19.37
C PRO A 90 -6.24 48.75 18.72
N PRO A 91 -6.40 49.08 17.40
CA PRO A 91 -7.61 48.74 16.67
C PRO A 91 -7.79 47.23 16.68
N THR A 92 -8.99 46.77 17.03
CA THR A 92 -9.41 45.40 16.97
C THR A 92 -9.34 44.96 15.47
N VAL A 93 -8.26 44.31 15.09
CA VAL A 93 -8.15 43.68 13.76
C VAL A 93 -9.17 42.54 13.77
N PRO A 94 -10.12 42.47 12.81
CA PRO A 94 -11.00 41.34 12.70
C PRO A 94 -10.13 40.11 12.45
N ILE A 95 -10.23 39.12 13.35
CA ILE A 95 -9.62 37.81 13.16
C ILE A 95 -10.29 37.23 11.92
N THR A 96 -9.58 37.27 10.78
CA THR A 96 -9.96 36.55 9.60
C THR A 96 -9.79 35.06 9.95
N VAL A 97 -10.92 34.42 10.29
CA VAL A 97 -10.98 32.96 10.44
C VAL A 97 -10.42 32.37 9.13
N PRO A 98 -9.41 31.49 9.19
CA PRO A 98 -8.91 30.83 7.98
C PRO A 98 -10.09 30.18 7.27
N PRO A 99 -10.11 30.16 5.92
CA PRO A 99 -11.19 29.52 5.17
C PRO A 99 -11.32 28.09 5.67
N GLY A 100 -12.52 27.80 6.20
CA GLY A 100 -12.81 26.55 6.89
C GLY A 100 -12.46 25.37 6.02
N THR A 101 -11.97 24.33 6.65
CA THR A 101 -11.96 22.97 6.14
C THR A 101 -13.24 22.76 5.35
N SER A 102 -13.15 22.54 4.02
CA SER A 102 -14.32 22.31 3.17
C SER A 102 -15.11 21.19 3.79
N ALA A 103 -16.26 21.49 4.36
CA ALA A 103 -17.14 20.48 4.92
C ALA A 103 -17.50 19.50 3.80
N LEU A 104 -17.32 18.22 4.05
CA LEU A 104 -17.67 17.17 3.09
C LEU A 104 -19.15 17.36 2.72
N PRO A 105 -19.53 17.10 1.45
CA PRO A 105 -20.91 17.16 1.02
C PRO A 105 -21.80 16.29 1.93
N PRO A 106 -23.02 16.72 2.25
CA PRO A 106 -23.94 15.86 3.00
C PRO A 106 -24.21 14.56 2.22
N VAL A 107 -24.43 13.47 2.96
CA VAL A 107 -24.81 12.20 2.37
C VAL A 107 -26.21 12.36 1.76
N PRO A 108 -26.45 11.92 0.50
CA PRO A 108 -27.79 11.95 -0.11
C PRO A 108 -28.85 11.22 0.74
N ALA A 109 -30.08 11.69 0.72
CA ALA A 109 -31.15 11.11 1.52
C ALA A 109 -31.56 9.68 1.08
N ASP A 110 -31.31 9.35 -0.17
CA ASP A 110 -31.55 8.06 -0.83
C ASP A 110 -30.33 7.14 -0.81
N ALA A 111 -29.25 7.54 -0.13
CA ALA A 111 -28.05 6.73 -0.01
C ALA A 111 -28.34 5.37 0.64
N PRO A 112 -27.64 4.30 0.22
CA PRO A 112 -27.78 2.98 0.83
C PRO A 112 -27.52 3.05 2.35
N PRO A 113 -28.29 2.33 3.18
CA PRO A 113 -28.11 2.33 4.61
C PRO A 113 -26.78 1.68 5.00
N VAL A 114 -26.03 2.33 5.90
CA VAL A 114 -24.81 1.78 6.51
C VAL A 114 -24.99 1.77 8.02
N GLY A 115 -24.81 0.57 8.62
CA GLY A 115 -24.96 0.38 10.04
C GLY A 115 -23.92 1.17 10.85
N ALA A 116 -24.36 1.69 11.99
CA ALA A 116 -23.48 2.44 12.88
C ALA A 116 -22.34 1.57 13.45
N VAL A 117 -21.20 2.19 13.67
CA VAL A 117 -20.02 1.57 14.27
C VAL A 117 -19.79 2.19 15.65
N PRO A 118 -20.03 1.45 16.74
CA PRO A 118 -19.76 1.96 18.09
C PRO A 118 -18.29 2.38 18.25
N GLY A 119 -18.09 3.57 18.80
CA GLY A 119 -16.73 4.14 18.98
C GLY A 119 -16.10 4.75 17.72
N LEU A 120 -16.75 4.67 16.55
CA LEU A 120 -16.27 5.28 15.31
C LEU A 120 -17.45 5.78 14.44
N PRO A 121 -18.21 6.77 14.88
CA PRO A 121 -19.43 7.23 14.20
C PRO A 121 -19.17 7.76 12.78
N ALA A 122 -17.98 8.32 12.52
CA ALA A 122 -17.61 8.83 11.20
C ALA A 122 -17.52 7.72 10.13
N ALA A 123 -17.27 6.47 10.51
CA ALA A 123 -17.10 5.36 9.58
C ALA A 123 -18.34 5.10 8.73
N ALA A 124 -19.52 5.12 9.34
CA ALA A 124 -20.78 4.91 8.60
C ALA A 124 -20.97 5.99 7.53
N ALA A 125 -20.74 7.27 7.83
CA ALA A 125 -20.89 8.37 6.89
C ALA A 125 -19.86 8.31 5.74
N ALA A 126 -18.59 7.96 6.05
CA ALA A 126 -17.53 7.86 5.06
C ALA A 126 -17.80 6.72 4.06
N VAL A 127 -18.21 5.55 4.58
CA VAL A 127 -18.58 4.40 3.74
C VAL A 127 -19.88 4.63 2.98
N GLN A 128 -20.83 5.36 3.56
CA GLN A 128 -22.12 5.64 2.90
C GLN A 128 -21.93 6.49 1.65
N ARG A 129 -20.99 7.44 1.63
CA ARG A 129 -20.65 8.20 0.41
C ARG A 129 -20.13 7.28 -0.68
N TRP A 130 -19.21 6.40 -0.34
CA TRP A 130 -18.70 5.39 -1.26
C TRP A 130 -19.80 4.42 -1.73
N ALA A 131 -20.68 3.95 -0.84
CA ALA A 131 -21.77 3.04 -1.19
C ALA A 131 -22.80 3.69 -2.14
N THR A 132 -22.99 5.01 -2.03
CA THR A 132 -23.82 5.78 -2.97
C THR A 132 -23.21 5.72 -4.38
N ASP A 133 -21.91 5.96 -4.47
CA ASP A 133 -21.18 5.91 -5.72
C ASP A 133 -21.12 4.49 -6.31
N LEU A 134 -20.94 3.47 -5.47
CA LEU A 134 -20.93 2.07 -5.90
C LEU A 134 -22.19 1.68 -6.70
N ALA A 135 -23.35 2.26 -6.40
CA ALA A 135 -24.60 1.97 -7.08
C ALA A 135 -24.69 2.58 -8.48
N SER A 136 -23.90 3.61 -8.78
CA SER A 136 -23.96 4.39 -10.03
C SER A 136 -22.68 4.40 -10.84
N ASP A 137 -21.52 4.21 -10.20
CA ASP A 137 -20.21 4.29 -10.85
C ASP A 137 -19.96 3.09 -11.76
N THR A 138 -19.23 3.37 -12.82
CA THR A 138 -18.54 2.32 -13.59
C THR A 138 -17.36 1.77 -12.79
N VAL A 139 -16.87 0.59 -13.17
CA VAL A 139 -15.67 0.00 -12.56
C VAL A 139 -14.46 0.96 -12.64
N ALA A 140 -14.30 1.66 -13.77
CA ALA A 140 -13.20 2.61 -13.95
C ALA A 140 -13.30 3.83 -13.01
N GLU A 141 -14.50 4.35 -12.78
CA GLU A 141 -14.74 5.44 -11.83
C GLU A 141 -14.48 4.98 -10.39
N SER A 142 -14.97 3.79 -10.01
CA SER A 142 -14.68 3.19 -8.71
C SER A 142 -13.17 2.99 -8.50
N GLN A 143 -12.43 2.52 -9.53
CA GLN A 143 -10.97 2.40 -9.48
C GLN A 143 -10.26 3.74 -9.30
N ALA A 144 -10.74 4.80 -9.96
CA ALA A 144 -10.18 6.13 -9.82
C ALA A 144 -10.43 6.73 -8.43
N LYS A 145 -11.65 6.58 -7.90
CA LYS A 145 -12.01 7.05 -6.55
C LYS A 145 -11.31 6.25 -5.45
N CYS A 146 -11.13 4.93 -5.65
CA CYS A 146 -10.48 4.02 -4.70
C CYS A 146 -8.98 3.84 -4.99
N TRP A 147 -8.30 4.93 -5.31
CA TRP A 147 -6.90 4.97 -5.72
C TRP A 147 -5.90 4.37 -4.71
N THR A 148 -6.29 4.16 -3.45
CA THR A 148 -5.47 3.47 -2.45
C THR A 148 -5.45 1.95 -2.62
N ILE A 149 -6.40 1.39 -3.37
CA ILE A 149 -6.57 -0.05 -3.62
C ILE A 149 -6.14 -0.36 -5.05
N ALA A 150 -5.48 -1.50 -5.26
CA ALA A 150 -5.10 -1.94 -6.60
C ALA A 150 -6.33 -2.01 -7.52
N PRO A 151 -6.29 -1.42 -8.74
CA PRO A 151 -7.46 -1.37 -9.64
C PRO A 151 -8.08 -2.74 -9.92
N ARG A 152 -7.25 -3.79 -10.05
CA ARG A 152 -7.74 -5.15 -10.21
C ARG A 152 -8.55 -5.61 -9.00
N ASN A 153 -8.02 -5.34 -7.79
CA ASN A 153 -8.71 -5.73 -6.56
C ASN A 153 -10.02 -4.95 -6.37
N VAL A 154 -10.09 -3.69 -6.78
CA VAL A 154 -11.35 -2.93 -6.82
C VAL A 154 -12.37 -3.63 -7.69
N ALA A 155 -12.00 -4.03 -8.92
CA ALA A 155 -12.90 -4.73 -9.84
C ALA A 155 -13.39 -6.06 -9.25
N ASP A 156 -12.45 -6.88 -8.75
CA ASP A 156 -12.75 -8.21 -8.22
C ASP A 156 -13.60 -8.15 -6.94
N MET A 157 -13.28 -7.25 -6.00
CA MET A 157 -13.98 -7.12 -4.72
C MET A 157 -15.39 -6.52 -4.86
N TYR A 158 -15.61 -5.62 -5.82
CA TYR A 158 -16.89 -4.90 -5.95
C TYR A 158 -17.86 -5.53 -6.96
N GLU A 159 -17.54 -6.72 -7.47
CA GLU A 159 -18.38 -7.46 -8.42
C GLU A 159 -19.78 -7.73 -7.85
N ASN A 160 -19.88 -8.12 -6.57
CA ASN A 160 -21.18 -8.44 -5.94
C ASN A 160 -21.68 -7.28 -5.05
N GLN A 161 -22.12 -6.19 -5.68
CA GLN A 161 -22.61 -4.99 -4.99
C GLN A 161 -23.71 -5.28 -3.98
N GLN A 162 -24.68 -6.16 -4.32
CA GLN A 162 -25.81 -6.49 -3.44
C GLN A 162 -25.36 -7.18 -2.15
N ALA A 163 -24.38 -8.08 -2.21
CA ALA A 163 -23.83 -8.73 -1.03
C ALA A 163 -23.10 -7.74 -0.12
N ILE A 164 -22.38 -6.78 -0.72
CA ILE A 164 -21.67 -5.69 -0.02
C ILE A 164 -22.69 -4.81 0.71
N LEU A 165 -23.72 -4.30 0.02
CA LEU A 165 -24.75 -3.44 0.61
C LEU A 165 -25.53 -4.17 1.72
N THR A 166 -25.78 -5.47 1.56
CA THR A 166 -26.40 -6.30 2.60
C THR A 166 -25.51 -6.40 3.86
N ALA A 167 -24.21 -6.50 3.70
CA ALA A 167 -23.26 -6.50 4.83
C ALA A 167 -23.22 -5.13 5.51
N LEU A 168 -23.14 -4.05 4.73
CA LEU A 168 -23.10 -2.68 5.24
C LEU A 168 -24.35 -2.28 6.01
N ALA A 169 -25.51 -2.82 5.66
CA ALA A 169 -26.77 -2.54 6.38
C ALA A 169 -26.79 -3.13 7.80
N GLN A 170 -25.88 -4.03 8.16
CA GLN A 170 -25.74 -4.58 9.51
C GLN A 170 -25.02 -3.61 10.44
N PRO A 171 -25.21 -3.69 11.77
CA PRO A 171 -24.39 -2.96 12.72
C PRO A 171 -22.91 -3.31 12.52
N GLY A 172 -22.05 -2.29 12.45
CA GLY A 172 -20.61 -2.46 12.33
C GLY A 172 -19.93 -2.61 13.69
N THR A 173 -18.68 -3.07 13.67
CA THR A 173 -17.78 -3.14 14.82
C THR A 173 -16.49 -2.39 14.51
N SER A 174 -15.80 -1.87 15.53
CA SER A 174 -14.48 -1.26 15.35
C SER A 174 -13.42 -2.09 16.05
N THR A 175 -12.28 -2.23 15.38
CA THR A 175 -11.01 -2.66 15.96
C THR A 175 -10.11 -1.43 16.16
N GLN A 176 -8.85 -1.65 16.59
CA GLN A 176 -7.88 -0.56 16.71
C GLN A 176 -7.67 0.14 15.36
N ASP A 177 -7.62 -0.61 14.26
CA ASP A 177 -7.16 -0.14 12.97
C ASP A 177 -8.29 -0.06 11.91
N MET A 178 -9.40 -0.75 12.12
CA MET A 178 -10.45 -0.92 11.12
C MET A 178 -11.86 -0.74 11.68
N ALA A 179 -12.81 -0.36 10.81
CA ALA A 179 -14.24 -0.57 10.99
C ALA A 179 -14.71 -1.73 10.08
N VAL A 180 -15.56 -2.62 10.62
CA VAL A 180 -15.93 -3.87 9.94
C VAL A 180 -17.43 -4.10 10.03
N TRP A 181 -18.06 -4.42 8.89
CA TRP A 181 -19.44 -4.88 8.77
C TRP A 181 -19.46 -6.30 8.23
N LYS A 182 -20.39 -7.12 8.73
CA LYS A 182 -20.46 -8.53 8.34
C LYS A 182 -21.89 -8.96 8.07
N SER A 183 -22.07 -9.70 7.00
CA SER A 183 -23.27 -10.52 6.76
C SER A 183 -22.92 -12.01 6.90
N ARG A 184 -23.82 -12.88 6.48
CA ARG A 184 -23.56 -14.34 6.45
C ARG A 184 -22.56 -14.74 5.37
N THR A 185 -22.41 -13.94 4.33
CA THR A 185 -21.61 -14.26 3.15
C THR A 185 -20.45 -13.32 2.92
N THR A 186 -20.47 -12.11 3.50
CA THR A 186 -19.56 -11.03 3.13
C THR A 186 -19.05 -10.29 4.37
N THR A 187 -17.77 -10.02 4.40
CA THR A 187 -17.10 -9.09 5.32
C THR A 187 -16.68 -7.85 4.54
N VAL A 188 -17.00 -6.66 5.07
CA VAL A 188 -16.61 -5.35 4.52
C VAL A 188 -15.81 -4.63 5.59
N ALA A 189 -14.61 -4.17 5.26
CA ALA A 189 -13.71 -3.52 6.20
C ALA A 189 -13.11 -2.25 5.61
N VAL A 190 -12.95 -1.21 6.42
CA VAL A 190 -12.28 0.04 6.06
C VAL A 190 -11.24 0.41 7.10
N ASP A 191 -10.11 0.91 6.65
CA ASP A 191 -9.06 1.44 7.52
C ASP A 191 -9.47 2.77 8.16
N ARG A 192 -9.04 3.03 9.38
CA ARG A 192 -9.32 4.31 10.07
C ARG A 192 -8.82 5.51 9.26
N ALA A 193 -7.64 5.42 8.64
CA ALA A 193 -7.11 6.49 7.81
C ALA A 193 -8.04 6.83 6.63
N ALA A 194 -8.70 5.84 6.04
CA ALA A 194 -9.70 6.07 5.01
C ALA A 194 -10.97 6.73 5.55
N VAL A 195 -11.40 6.37 6.78
CA VAL A 195 -12.52 7.03 7.46
C VAL A 195 -12.25 8.52 7.70
N ASP A 196 -11.05 8.86 8.12
CA ASP A 196 -10.65 10.24 8.43
C ASP A 196 -10.64 11.14 7.17
N SER A 197 -10.48 10.56 5.98
CA SER A 197 -10.62 11.29 4.71
C SER A 197 -12.06 11.70 4.40
N GLY A 198 -13.04 11.06 5.05
CA GLY A 198 -14.48 11.26 4.83
C GLY A 198 -15.05 10.52 3.63
N TYR A 199 -14.23 9.79 2.86
CA TYR A 199 -14.62 8.89 1.76
C TYR A 199 -13.82 7.60 1.88
N ALA A 200 -14.46 6.51 2.31
CA ALA A 200 -13.75 5.28 2.64
C ALA A 200 -14.11 4.15 1.67
N CYS A 201 -13.14 3.78 0.84
CA CYS A 201 -13.22 2.60 -0.02
C CYS A 201 -12.95 1.33 0.80
N PRO A 202 -13.90 0.39 0.90
CA PRO A 202 -13.70 -0.80 1.72
C PRO A 202 -12.92 -1.89 0.98
N ARG A 203 -12.27 -2.74 1.77
CA ARG A 203 -11.89 -4.07 1.34
C ARG A 203 -13.02 -5.04 1.62
N VAL A 204 -13.24 -5.97 0.70
CA VAL A 204 -14.33 -6.94 0.77
C VAL A 204 -13.76 -8.35 0.71
N ALA A 205 -14.22 -9.20 1.62
CA ALA A 205 -13.85 -10.60 1.67
C ALA A 205 -15.10 -11.49 1.89
N VAL A 206 -14.96 -12.77 1.64
CA VAL A 206 -15.97 -13.77 2.02
C VAL A 206 -16.07 -13.82 3.56
N ALA A 207 -17.28 -14.02 4.07
CA ALA A 207 -17.49 -14.10 5.52
C ALA A 207 -16.65 -15.20 6.16
N GLY A 208 -15.94 -14.83 7.22
CA GLY A 208 -15.02 -15.73 7.94
C GLY A 208 -13.60 -15.79 7.36
N ALA A 209 -13.34 -15.19 6.20
CA ALA A 209 -11.98 -14.97 5.72
C ALA A 209 -11.40 -13.67 6.30
N ASP A 210 -10.09 -13.65 6.48
CA ASP A 210 -9.36 -12.45 6.84
C ASP A 210 -9.27 -11.51 5.62
N ILE A 211 -9.07 -10.23 5.90
CA ILE A 211 -8.75 -9.25 4.85
C ILE A 211 -7.28 -9.47 4.47
N GLU A 212 -7.06 -9.99 3.28
CA GLU A 212 -5.74 -10.30 2.77
C GLU A 212 -5.28 -9.27 1.73
N TYR A 213 -3.98 -9.06 1.69
CA TYR A 213 -3.31 -8.27 0.67
C TYR A 213 -2.55 -9.21 -0.26
N ASN A 214 -2.65 -8.97 -1.55
CA ASN A 214 -2.07 -9.82 -2.58
C ASN A 214 -0.97 -9.10 -3.39
N ASP A 215 -0.41 -9.78 -4.37
CA ASP A 215 0.65 -9.27 -5.22
C ASP A 215 0.22 -8.07 -6.09
N ALA A 216 -1.07 -7.90 -6.38
CA ALA A 216 -1.59 -6.69 -7.03
C ALA A 216 -1.49 -5.48 -6.11
N ASP A 217 -1.75 -5.64 -4.80
CA ASP A 217 -1.56 -4.58 -3.81
C ASP A 217 -0.07 -4.20 -3.68
N ALA A 218 0.84 -5.20 -3.68
CA ALA A 218 2.28 -4.93 -3.63
C ALA A 218 2.74 -4.09 -4.83
N ARG A 219 2.35 -4.49 -6.06
CA ARG A 219 2.65 -3.71 -7.27
C ARG A 219 2.05 -2.31 -7.21
N HIS A 220 0.84 -2.18 -6.70
CA HIS A 220 0.16 -0.89 -6.57
C HIS A 220 0.83 0.02 -5.53
N THR A 221 1.33 -0.52 -4.43
CA THR A 221 2.14 0.21 -3.44
C THR A 221 3.36 0.85 -4.10
N VAL A 222 4.11 0.09 -4.91
CA VAL A 222 5.27 0.62 -5.65
C VAL A 222 4.85 1.62 -6.73
N ARG A 223 3.74 1.36 -7.45
CA ARG A 223 3.16 2.30 -8.41
C ARG A 223 2.85 3.66 -7.78
N ARG A 224 2.19 3.67 -6.62
CA ARG A 224 1.88 4.90 -5.87
C ARG A 224 3.14 5.63 -5.44
N TYR A 225 4.11 4.90 -4.89
CA TYR A 225 5.40 5.46 -4.48
C TYR A 225 6.12 6.14 -5.65
N LEU A 226 6.24 5.46 -6.78
CA LEU A 226 6.88 6.00 -7.98
C LEU A 226 6.09 7.18 -8.58
N ALA A 227 4.76 7.11 -8.60
CA ALA A 227 3.91 8.20 -9.06
C ALA A 227 4.13 9.49 -8.25
N ARG A 228 4.23 9.37 -6.91
CA ARG A 228 4.62 10.51 -6.05
C ARG A 228 5.99 11.05 -6.40
N LEU A 229 6.96 10.15 -6.60
CA LEU A 229 8.35 10.50 -6.85
C LEU A 229 8.55 11.28 -8.16
N VAL A 230 7.79 10.92 -9.21
CA VAL A 230 7.82 11.65 -10.51
C VAL A 230 6.89 12.86 -10.53
N GLY A 231 6.28 13.22 -9.40
CA GLY A 231 5.42 14.41 -9.28
C GLY A 231 4.02 14.25 -9.90
N ALA A 232 3.58 13.03 -10.19
CA ALA A 232 2.27 12.69 -10.74
C ALA A 232 1.54 11.66 -9.86
N PRO A 233 1.26 11.97 -8.58
CA PRO A 233 0.56 11.06 -7.69
C PRO A 233 -0.83 10.69 -8.24
N LEU A 234 -1.33 9.50 -7.92
CA LEU A 234 -2.63 9.02 -8.39
C LEU A 234 -3.79 9.89 -7.89
N ASP A 235 -3.61 10.52 -6.73
CA ASP A 235 -4.52 11.50 -6.14
C ASP A 235 -3.68 12.59 -5.44
N PRO A 236 -4.09 13.87 -5.46
CA PRO A 236 -3.39 14.95 -4.77
C PRO A 236 -3.20 14.74 -3.26
N ALA A 237 -4.08 13.96 -2.62
CA ALA A 237 -3.99 13.58 -1.21
C ALA A 237 -2.95 12.48 -0.95
N ASP A 238 -2.45 11.80 -2.00
CA ASP A 238 -1.50 10.68 -1.88
C ASP A 238 -0.11 11.16 -1.48
N LYS A 239 0.07 11.39 -0.18
CA LYS A 239 1.32 11.87 0.44
C LYS A 239 1.77 10.92 1.54
N GLU A 240 3.09 10.78 1.72
CA GLU A 240 3.67 9.85 2.70
C GLU A 240 3.17 10.08 4.13
N GLY A 241 2.97 11.34 4.55
CA GLY A 241 2.48 11.65 5.89
C GLY A 241 1.02 11.27 6.17
N ALA A 242 0.18 11.17 5.11
CA ALA A 242 -1.21 10.77 5.22
C ALA A 242 -1.43 9.30 4.87
N TYR A 243 -0.69 8.80 3.89
CA TYR A 243 -0.78 7.42 3.38
C TYR A 243 0.63 6.83 3.26
N PRO A 244 1.25 6.40 4.37
CA PRO A 244 2.62 5.91 4.38
C PRO A 244 2.78 4.66 3.50
N LEU A 245 3.82 4.66 2.67
CA LEU A 245 4.18 3.53 1.81
C LEU A 245 5.55 2.95 2.18
N ILE A 246 6.35 3.68 2.97
CA ILE A 246 7.67 3.25 3.42
C ILE A 246 7.52 2.53 4.76
N CYS A 247 8.22 1.40 4.92
CA CYS A 247 8.22 0.67 6.19
C CYS A 247 8.79 1.54 7.31
N LYS A 248 8.18 1.45 8.51
CA LYS A 248 8.65 2.21 9.67
C LYS A 248 10.04 1.72 10.10
N ALA A 249 10.90 2.66 10.51
CA ALA A 249 12.21 2.32 11.08
C ALA A 249 12.10 1.62 12.45
N SER A 250 11.05 1.92 13.21
CA SER A 250 10.82 1.37 14.56
C SER A 250 9.35 0.94 14.74
N PRO A 251 9.11 -0.24 15.36
CA PRO A 251 10.12 -1.22 15.75
C PRO A 251 10.83 -1.85 14.54
N ALA A 252 12.06 -2.28 14.70
CA ALA A 252 12.82 -2.97 13.65
C ALA A 252 12.15 -4.32 13.34
N THR A 253 11.64 -4.47 12.11
CA THR A 253 10.92 -5.68 11.64
C THR A 253 11.48 -6.22 10.34
N TRP A 254 12.50 -5.59 9.77
CA TRP A 254 13.03 -5.89 8.45
C TRP A 254 14.04 -7.05 8.50
N ASP A 255 13.67 -8.21 7.96
CA ASP A 255 14.55 -9.40 7.85
C ASP A 255 14.19 -10.21 6.59
N PRO A 256 14.42 -9.69 5.37
CA PRO A 256 14.04 -10.36 4.13
C PRO A 256 14.81 -11.66 3.89
N THR A 257 15.99 -11.81 4.49
CA THR A 257 16.82 -13.01 4.38
C THR A 257 16.53 -14.06 5.45
N GLY A 258 15.77 -13.70 6.50
CA GLY A 258 15.35 -14.62 7.57
C GLY A 258 16.46 -15.03 8.49
N THR A 259 17.32 -14.09 8.83
CA THR A 259 18.41 -14.30 9.79
C THR A 259 17.92 -14.44 11.23
N GLY A 260 16.65 -14.07 11.51
CA GLY A 260 16.10 -13.95 12.86
C GLY A 260 16.63 -12.73 13.63
N ARG A 261 17.28 -11.79 12.95
CA ARG A 261 17.81 -10.55 13.50
C ARG A 261 17.26 -9.36 12.72
N PRO A 262 16.03 -8.93 13.00
CA PRO A 262 15.43 -7.83 12.29
C PRO A 262 16.18 -6.52 12.54
N VAL A 263 16.27 -5.72 11.49
CA VAL A 263 16.89 -4.37 11.48
C VAL A 263 15.85 -3.34 11.04
N PRO A 264 16.12 -2.02 11.16
CA PRO A 264 15.33 -1.00 10.46
C PRO A 264 15.35 -1.22 8.95
N ALA A 265 14.24 -0.93 8.28
CA ALA A 265 14.18 -1.03 6.83
C ALA A 265 15.10 0.03 6.18
N PRO A 266 15.95 -0.33 5.20
CA PRO A 266 16.94 0.60 4.60
C PRO A 266 16.32 1.89 4.05
N LEU A 267 15.16 1.80 3.40
CA LEU A 267 14.48 2.95 2.82
C LEU A 267 13.94 3.93 3.89
N ALA A 268 13.65 3.46 5.10
CA ALA A 268 13.21 4.32 6.20
C ALA A 268 14.27 5.35 6.59
N ASP A 269 15.55 4.95 6.54
CA ASP A 269 16.69 5.81 6.87
C ASP A 269 17.23 6.59 5.65
N ASN A 270 16.90 6.14 4.43
CA ASN A 270 17.40 6.75 3.19
C ASN A 270 16.28 6.88 2.14
N GLN A 271 15.32 7.74 2.37
CA GLN A 271 14.20 8.00 1.46
C GLN A 271 14.62 8.62 0.12
N GLY A 272 15.85 9.11 0.01
CA GLY A 272 16.41 9.74 -1.19
C GLY A 272 17.00 8.76 -2.22
N MET A 273 16.91 7.44 -2.02
CA MET A 273 17.57 6.44 -2.89
C MET A 273 17.19 6.52 -4.37
N LEU A 274 16.03 7.03 -4.72
CA LEU A 274 15.55 7.19 -6.09
C LEU A 274 15.40 8.66 -6.51
N THR A 275 16.10 9.59 -5.82
CA THR A 275 16.13 10.99 -6.23
C THR A 275 16.62 11.12 -7.67
N GLY A 276 15.91 11.91 -8.49
CA GLY A 276 16.22 12.06 -9.92
C GLY A 276 15.44 11.10 -10.83
N THR A 277 14.58 10.25 -10.31
CA THR A 277 13.62 9.49 -11.12
C THR A 277 12.68 10.46 -11.86
N THR A 278 12.54 10.28 -13.17
CA THR A 278 11.69 11.13 -14.02
C THR A 278 10.47 10.41 -14.57
N LYS A 279 10.57 9.09 -14.74
CA LYS A 279 9.45 8.23 -15.19
C LYS A 279 9.69 6.76 -14.82
N PHE A 280 8.65 5.95 -14.93
CA PHE A 280 8.70 4.50 -14.77
C PHE A 280 7.75 3.82 -15.76
N ALA A 281 7.99 2.55 -16.07
CA ALA A 281 7.17 1.76 -16.98
C ALA A 281 6.03 1.06 -16.20
N ASP A 282 4.91 1.74 -16.04
CA ASP A 282 3.76 1.29 -15.26
C ASP A 282 3.23 -0.09 -15.68
N GLN A 283 3.17 -0.35 -16.98
CA GLN A 283 2.67 -1.61 -17.54
C GLN A 283 3.65 -2.80 -17.38
N GLU A 284 4.88 -2.52 -16.98
CA GLU A 284 5.93 -3.52 -16.82
C GLU A 284 6.23 -3.86 -15.36
N ILE A 285 5.43 -3.36 -14.43
CA ILE A 285 5.55 -3.67 -13.01
C ILE A 285 5.23 -5.15 -12.79
N ARG A 286 6.20 -5.90 -12.24
CA ARG A 286 6.09 -7.34 -11.94
C ARG A 286 6.36 -7.59 -10.48
N SER A 287 5.86 -8.70 -9.96
CA SER A 287 6.07 -9.12 -8.58
C SER A 287 6.58 -10.56 -8.53
N GLU A 288 7.45 -10.84 -7.57
CA GLU A 288 8.01 -12.17 -7.28
C GLU A 288 7.99 -12.40 -5.78
N GLN A 289 7.52 -13.57 -5.36
CA GLN A 289 7.52 -13.95 -3.95
C GLN A 289 8.94 -14.26 -3.50
N LEU A 290 9.43 -13.58 -2.48
CA LEU A 290 10.73 -13.87 -1.86
C LEU A 290 10.59 -14.85 -0.70
N ARG A 291 9.66 -14.55 0.22
CA ARG A 291 9.33 -15.34 1.40
C ARG A 291 7.89 -15.07 1.80
N THR A 292 7.38 -15.77 2.82
CA THR A 292 5.98 -15.67 3.26
C THR A 292 5.47 -14.23 3.38
N ASN A 293 6.28 -13.33 3.99
CA ASN A 293 5.89 -11.94 4.23
C ASN A 293 6.69 -10.94 3.38
N TYR A 294 7.53 -11.40 2.46
CA TYR A 294 8.37 -10.53 1.64
C TYR A 294 8.14 -10.76 0.16
N LEU A 295 8.01 -9.68 -0.58
CA LEU A 295 7.74 -9.66 -2.00
C LEU A 295 8.69 -8.70 -2.70
N ALA A 296 9.26 -9.13 -3.83
CA ALA A 296 9.99 -8.24 -4.72
C ALA A 296 9.04 -7.69 -5.78
N VAL A 297 9.15 -6.40 -6.07
CA VAL A 297 8.48 -5.75 -7.20
C VAL A 297 9.54 -5.13 -8.09
N LEU A 298 9.57 -5.53 -9.35
CA LEU A 298 10.53 -5.11 -10.34
C LEU A 298 9.88 -4.09 -11.28
N VAL A 299 10.55 -2.93 -11.47
CA VAL A 299 10.04 -1.85 -12.31
C VAL A 299 11.18 -1.21 -13.11
N PRO A 300 11.06 -1.06 -14.44
CA PRO A 300 11.95 -0.21 -15.21
C PRO A 300 11.73 1.27 -14.85
N VAL A 301 12.77 1.91 -14.33
CA VAL A 301 12.76 3.30 -13.86
C VAL A 301 13.78 4.10 -14.66
N THR A 302 13.41 5.29 -15.14
CA THR A 302 14.27 6.19 -15.89
C THR A 302 14.68 7.37 -15.03
N ASP A 303 15.98 7.65 -14.96
CA ASP A 303 16.55 8.78 -14.24
C ASP A 303 16.59 10.08 -15.06
N SER A 304 17.10 11.15 -14.45
CA SER A 304 17.22 12.48 -15.10
C SER A 304 18.25 12.52 -16.23
N SER A 305 19.14 11.53 -16.34
CA SER A 305 20.06 11.37 -17.48
C SER A 305 19.42 10.63 -18.68
N GLY A 306 18.20 10.13 -18.50
CA GLY A 306 17.48 9.36 -19.51
C GLY A 306 17.83 7.87 -19.51
N VAL A 307 18.64 7.41 -18.56
CA VAL A 307 18.99 5.99 -18.44
C VAL A 307 17.87 5.23 -17.75
N THR A 308 17.42 4.15 -18.37
CA THR A 308 16.40 3.24 -17.80
C THR A 308 17.08 2.00 -17.22
N GLN A 309 16.76 1.70 -15.96
CA GLN A 309 17.23 0.51 -15.25
C GLN A 309 16.07 -0.15 -14.52
N THR A 310 16.06 -1.47 -14.50
CA THR A 310 15.09 -2.20 -13.65
C THR A 310 15.54 -2.06 -12.19
N ARG A 311 14.65 -1.51 -11.37
CA ARG A 311 14.82 -1.42 -9.92
C ARG A 311 14.01 -2.50 -9.24
N THR A 312 14.57 -3.10 -8.19
CA THR A 312 13.88 -4.10 -7.37
C THR A 312 13.49 -3.46 -6.04
N PHE A 313 12.19 -3.38 -5.81
CA PHE A 313 11.61 -2.93 -4.55
C PHE A 313 11.33 -4.17 -3.71
N THR A 314 11.88 -4.23 -2.50
CA THR A 314 11.54 -5.29 -1.54
C THR A 314 10.48 -4.76 -0.57
N LEU A 315 9.37 -5.47 -0.47
CA LEU A 315 8.23 -5.11 0.35
C LEU A 315 8.01 -6.11 1.47
N LEU A 316 7.51 -5.61 2.60
CA LEU A 316 7.03 -6.40 3.73
C LEU A 316 5.51 -6.32 3.79
N SER A 317 4.85 -7.47 3.88
CA SER A 317 3.42 -7.57 4.17
C SER A 317 3.15 -7.37 5.65
N GLY A 318 2.21 -6.50 5.97
CA GLY A 318 1.75 -6.22 7.32
C GLY A 318 0.21 -6.19 7.41
N PRO A 319 -0.35 -5.93 8.58
CA PRO A 319 -1.80 -5.85 8.80
C PRO A 319 -2.47 -4.72 8.00
N ASP A 320 -1.73 -3.63 7.72
CA ASP A 320 -2.21 -2.46 6.98
C ASP A 320 -1.86 -2.54 5.48
N GLY A 321 -1.35 -3.67 4.99
CA GLY A 321 -0.92 -3.86 3.62
C GLY A 321 0.59 -3.98 3.46
N TYR A 322 1.08 -3.64 2.27
CA TYR A 322 2.51 -3.67 1.96
C TYR A 322 3.19 -2.34 2.24
N CYS A 323 4.38 -2.40 2.85
CA CYS A 323 5.30 -1.28 2.89
C CYS A 323 6.60 -1.59 2.14
N ILE A 324 7.23 -0.57 1.57
CA ILE A 324 8.50 -0.67 0.85
C ILE A 324 9.63 -0.48 1.87
N GLY A 325 10.49 -1.50 2.02
CA GLY A 325 11.60 -1.42 2.97
C GLY A 325 12.94 -1.19 2.32
N ASP A 326 13.11 -1.60 1.05
CA ASP A 326 14.37 -1.43 0.34
C ASP A 326 14.16 -1.27 -1.17
N VAL A 327 15.12 -0.62 -1.81
CA VAL A 327 15.20 -0.48 -3.28
C VAL A 327 16.63 -0.75 -3.71
N SER A 328 16.83 -1.74 -4.57
CA SER A 328 18.13 -2.09 -5.13
C SER A 328 18.17 -1.98 -6.65
N PRO A 329 19.38 -1.86 -7.24
CA PRO A 329 19.59 -1.91 -8.68
C PRO A 329 19.07 -3.19 -9.30
#